data_95acc941e2524e641bd2e397186ad745
#
_entry.id   95acc941e2524e641bd2e397186ad745
#
_cell.length_a   1.000
_cell.length_b   1.000
_cell.length_c   1.000
_cell.angle_alpha   90.00
_cell.angle_beta   90.00
_cell.angle_gamma   90.00
#
_symmetry.space_group_name_H-M   'P 1'
#
loop_
_entity.id
_entity.type
_entity.pdbx_description
1 polymer ?
#
loop_
_entity_poly.entity_id
_entity_poly.type
_entity_poly.pdbx_seq_one_letter_code
_entity_poly.pdbx_strand_id
1 'polypeptide(L)'
;MIGLETTGRCDDMAALGAHREVLIVGRLNPMHASVRTRSALAAAVVMTLSLAIAGGVLLLVLYRSLESTAQGAAAARAEQISAQLRTDTPREVDPSLLVTDSQIGAVQIVDDTGTVLAASNGAPTSPLVTTSLSNGQARTVGRVEGPGRSFDYWVSARATAVPGGSVTILVGADREPVESVVTKVAALLAVGSPVIIALVVVGTYRLVGAALGPVEAIRSRVASISSTDLAQRVPIPATQDEIAHLALTMNAMLARLDRGRAAQHRLVSDASHELRSPLATITAALEMASGRPELMDNDLIDESLLPEARRMQQLIEDLLLLARSDEGAMELRRDDVDVDDLLLAEASRLRALGSVHSVTHIEACRTVGDRGALARVVRNLVDNAVRHAASAVTMDCRPVAGNAVITIADDGPGISVQDRARIFERFVRLDPTRTRSSGGSGLGLSIVEQIVRSHDGTVAVGDAANGGAVFTLTLPLAQQYSAGTDFQAGSLRSR
;
A
#
# COMPACT_ATOMS: atom_id res chain seq x y z
N MET A 1 -2.13 -69.22 24.35
CA MET A 1 -1.90 -69.97 23.07
C MET A 1 -1.21 -68.94 22.19
N ILE A 2 0.09 -69.04 22.14
CA ILE A 2 0.91 -69.54 21.00
C ILE A 2 0.89 -68.47 19.89
N GLY A 3 1.90 -67.84 19.43
CA GLY A 3 3.35 -68.05 19.53
C GLY A 3 3.95 -67.17 18.46
N LEU A 4 5.06 -66.58 18.81
CA LEU A 4 6.39 -66.77 18.21
C LEU A 4 6.62 -66.12 16.84
N GLU A 5 7.52 -65.14 16.86
CA GLU A 5 8.94 -65.25 16.44
C GLU A 5 9.12 -65.16 14.92
N THR A 6 10.05 -64.48 14.34
CA THR A 6 11.48 -64.34 14.54
C THR A 6 12.01 -63.25 13.60
N THR A 7 12.86 -62.38 14.09
CA THR A 7 14.32 -62.24 13.88
C THR A 7 14.85 -62.19 12.43
N GLY A 8 15.78 -61.24 12.26
CA GLY A 8 16.81 -61.17 11.25
C GLY A 8 17.19 -59.68 11.01
N ARG A 9 18.06 -59.10 11.61
CA ARG A 9 19.52 -59.03 11.92
C ARG A 9 20.43 -59.08 10.71
N CYS A 10 21.27 -58.10 10.67
CA CYS A 10 22.60 -57.98 10.01
C CYS A 10 22.57 -57.81 8.48
N ASP A 11 23.34 -57.00 7.89
CA ASP A 11 24.72 -56.55 8.06
C ASP A 11 24.90 -55.26 7.26
N ASP A 12 25.43 -54.25 7.75
CA ASP A 12 26.85 -53.88 7.83
C ASP A 12 27.56 -53.62 6.48
N MET A 13 28.24 -52.52 6.55
CA MET A 13 29.44 -52.16 5.85
C MET A 13 29.38 -51.33 4.55
N ALA A 14 29.76 -50.09 4.80
CA ALA A 14 30.87 -49.39 4.15
C ALA A 14 30.89 -49.26 2.61
N ALA A 15 30.72 -48.07 2.18
CA ALA A 15 31.60 -47.46 1.18
C ALA A 15 31.55 -45.94 1.31
N LEU A 16 32.50 -45.41 1.92
CA LEU A 16 33.34 -44.29 1.50
C LEU A 16 33.16 -43.90 0.04
N GLY A 17 33.03 -42.65 -0.19
CA GLY A 17 33.60 -42.05 -1.37
C GLY A 17 32.61 -41.36 -2.26
N ALA A 18 32.79 -40.12 -2.27
CA ALA A 18 32.61 -39.15 -3.34
C ALA A 18 31.62 -38.04 -2.92
N HIS A 19 32.13 -37.06 -2.22
CA HIS A 19 31.70 -35.69 -2.37
C HIS A 19 31.78 -35.33 -3.88
N ARG A 20 30.68 -35.54 -4.56
CA ARG A 20 30.42 -34.89 -5.82
C ARG A 20 29.60 -33.67 -5.44
N GLU A 21 30.26 -32.54 -5.26
CA GLU A 21 29.67 -31.25 -5.43
C GLU A 21 29.03 -31.17 -6.81
N VAL A 22 27.79 -31.60 -6.89
CA VAL A 22 26.96 -31.25 -8.02
C VAL A 22 26.66 -29.77 -7.83
N LEU A 23 27.43 -28.96 -8.50
CA LEU A 23 27.05 -27.59 -8.85
C LEU A 23 25.72 -27.65 -9.56
N ILE A 24 24.63 -27.60 -8.76
CA ILE A 24 23.31 -27.32 -9.25
C ILE A 24 23.33 -25.85 -9.66
N VAL A 25 23.74 -25.60 -10.88
CA VAL A 25 23.33 -24.41 -11.62
C VAL A 25 21.83 -24.59 -11.86
N GLY A 26 21.07 -24.43 -10.79
CA GLY A 26 19.61 -24.30 -10.87
C GLY A 26 19.36 -23.12 -11.79
N ARG A 27 18.70 -23.37 -12.91
CA ARG A 27 18.11 -22.33 -13.75
C ARG A 27 17.34 -21.40 -12.81
N LEU A 28 17.93 -20.26 -12.49
CA LEU A 28 17.32 -19.15 -11.81
C LEU A 28 16.17 -18.68 -12.71
N ASN A 29 14.98 -19.22 -12.48
CA ASN A 29 13.78 -18.71 -13.09
C ASN A 29 13.53 -17.35 -12.45
N PRO A 30 13.75 -16.22 -13.15
CA PRO A 30 13.74 -14.88 -12.54
C PRO A 30 12.35 -14.50 -11.98
N MET A 31 11.32 -15.27 -12.26
CA MET A 31 9.95 -15.02 -11.79
C MET A 31 9.73 -15.40 -10.32
N HIS A 32 10.56 -16.25 -9.71
CA HIS A 32 10.44 -16.66 -8.30
C HIS A 32 11.51 -16.04 -7.38
N ALA A 33 12.40 -15.22 -7.94
CA ALA A 33 13.42 -14.56 -7.16
C ALA A 33 12.80 -13.44 -6.28
N SER A 34 13.31 -13.30 -5.05
CA SER A 34 12.87 -12.23 -4.15
C SER A 34 13.09 -10.84 -4.78
N VAL A 35 12.33 -9.84 -4.35
CA VAL A 35 12.49 -8.45 -4.83
C VAL A 35 13.93 -7.98 -4.65
N ARG A 36 14.61 -8.36 -3.56
CA ARG A 36 16.01 -8.05 -3.28
C ARG A 36 16.94 -8.55 -4.38
N THR A 37 16.79 -9.82 -4.77
CA THR A 37 17.64 -10.44 -5.81
C THR A 37 17.36 -9.87 -7.19
N ARG A 38 16.09 -9.57 -7.50
CA ARG A 38 15.72 -8.96 -8.78
C ARG A 38 16.27 -7.54 -8.92
N SER A 39 16.18 -6.72 -7.88
CA SER A 39 16.72 -5.36 -7.88
C SER A 39 18.25 -5.36 -7.98
N ALA A 40 18.94 -6.26 -7.25
CA ALA A 40 20.38 -6.40 -7.32
C ALA A 40 20.85 -6.87 -8.72
N LEU A 41 20.14 -7.81 -9.34
CA LEU A 41 20.43 -8.28 -10.70
C LEU A 41 20.21 -7.18 -11.73
N ALA A 42 19.11 -6.43 -11.63
CA ALA A 42 18.85 -5.30 -12.51
C ALA A 42 19.93 -4.23 -12.41
N ALA A 43 20.35 -3.89 -11.18
CA ALA A 43 21.48 -2.97 -10.96
C ALA A 43 22.79 -3.49 -11.57
N ALA A 44 23.07 -4.79 -11.44
CA ALA A 44 24.25 -5.41 -12.05
C ALA A 44 24.24 -5.28 -13.57
N VAL A 45 23.13 -5.60 -14.23
CA VAL A 45 23.00 -5.52 -15.70
C VAL A 45 23.16 -4.08 -16.19
N VAL A 46 22.44 -3.13 -15.58
CA VAL A 46 22.53 -1.71 -15.95
C VAL A 46 23.94 -1.19 -15.76
N MET A 47 24.58 -1.50 -14.64
CA MET A 47 25.92 -1.02 -14.34
C MET A 47 26.96 -1.63 -15.28
N THR A 48 26.85 -2.94 -15.59
CA THR A 48 27.75 -3.61 -16.55
C THR A 48 27.63 -2.98 -17.93
N LEU A 49 26.42 -2.75 -18.42
CA LEU A 49 26.20 -2.14 -19.73
C LEU A 49 26.72 -0.69 -19.76
N SER A 50 26.49 0.08 -18.73
CA SER A 50 26.96 1.46 -18.63
C SER A 50 28.47 1.56 -18.60
N LEU A 51 29.14 0.71 -17.81
CA LEU A 51 30.60 0.68 -17.73
C LEU A 51 31.23 0.15 -19.03
N ALA A 52 30.62 -0.82 -19.69
CA ALA A 52 31.08 -1.34 -20.97
C ALA A 52 31.01 -0.26 -22.08
N ILE A 53 29.93 0.47 -22.15
CA ILE A 53 29.75 1.58 -23.10
C ILE A 53 30.75 2.70 -22.79
N ALA A 54 30.79 3.18 -21.55
CA ALA A 54 31.66 4.27 -21.15
C ALA A 54 33.14 3.92 -21.33
N GLY A 55 33.54 2.71 -20.92
CA GLY A 55 34.90 2.20 -21.10
C GLY A 55 35.27 2.04 -22.57
N GLY A 56 34.35 1.51 -23.39
CA GLY A 56 34.56 1.38 -24.84
C GLY A 56 34.73 2.74 -25.53
N VAL A 57 33.89 3.71 -25.20
CA VAL A 57 34.01 5.08 -25.72
C VAL A 57 35.32 5.73 -25.28
N LEU A 58 35.66 5.58 -24.00
CA LEU A 58 36.92 6.13 -23.47
C LEU A 58 38.15 5.56 -24.21
N LEU A 59 38.21 4.23 -24.37
CA LEU A 59 39.32 3.59 -25.08
C LEU A 59 39.38 4.00 -26.55
N LEU A 60 38.25 4.13 -27.21
CA LEU A 60 38.15 4.59 -28.60
C LEU A 60 38.66 6.02 -28.75
N VAL A 61 38.20 6.93 -27.90
CA VAL A 61 38.62 8.35 -27.92
C VAL A 61 40.10 8.47 -27.59
N LEU A 62 40.56 7.74 -26.57
CA LEU A 62 41.99 7.73 -26.19
C LEU A 62 42.86 7.23 -27.33
N TYR A 63 42.51 6.09 -27.94
CA TYR A 63 43.24 5.53 -29.08
C TYR A 63 43.31 6.53 -30.23
N ARG A 64 42.18 7.10 -30.66
CA ARG A 64 42.16 8.08 -31.77
C ARG A 64 42.92 9.37 -31.43
N SER A 65 42.88 9.83 -30.19
CA SER A 65 43.60 11.01 -29.77
C SER A 65 45.11 10.79 -29.81
N LEU A 66 45.57 9.64 -29.28
CA LEU A 66 47.00 9.29 -29.30
C LEU A 66 47.52 9.02 -30.71
N GLU A 67 46.75 8.32 -31.56
CA GLU A 67 47.03 8.09 -32.98
C GLU A 67 47.18 9.42 -33.72
N SER A 68 46.22 10.33 -33.57
CA SER A 68 46.28 11.66 -34.21
C SER A 68 47.48 12.48 -33.79
N THR A 69 47.84 12.41 -32.49
CA THR A 69 49.02 13.10 -31.95
C THR A 69 50.32 12.52 -32.54
N ALA A 70 50.45 11.18 -32.60
CA ALA A 70 51.63 10.53 -33.16
C ALA A 70 51.80 10.80 -34.68
N GLN A 71 50.67 10.73 -35.44
CA GLN A 71 50.68 11.07 -36.87
C GLN A 71 50.98 12.56 -37.09
N GLY A 72 50.49 13.45 -36.25
CA GLY A 72 50.79 14.88 -36.30
C GLY A 72 52.28 15.18 -36.06
N ALA A 73 52.89 14.47 -35.08
CA ALA A 73 54.32 14.60 -34.80
C ALA A 73 55.18 14.12 -35.98
N ALA A 74 54.80 12.96 -36.58
CA ALA A 74 55.51 12.45 -37.77
C ALA A 74 55.37 13.40 -38.97
N ALA A 75 54.20 13.99 -39.21
CA ALA A 75 53.98 14.94 -40.30
C ALA A 75 54.81 16.24 -40.09
N ALA A 76 54.82 16.75 -38.84
CA ALA A 76 55.57 17.95 -38.49
C ALA A 76 57.11 17.70 -38.70
N ARG A 77 57.62 16.53 -38.30
CA ARG A 77 59.02 16.17 -38.52
C ARG A 77 59.34 16.06 -40.00
N ALA A 78 58.49 15.44 -40.81
CA ALA A 78 58.64 15.37 -42.25
C ALA A 78 58.65 16.76 -42.93
N GLU A 79 57.86 17.72 -42.44
CA GLU A 79 57.84 19.11 -42.86
C GLU A 79 59.16 19.81 -42.55
N GLN A 80 59.66 19.66 -41.32
CA GLN A 80 60.94 20.26 -40.90
C GLN A 80 62.14 19.76 -41.80
N ILE A 81 62.20 18.45 -42.01
CA ILE A 81 63.26 17.85 -42.91
C ILE A 81 63.10 18.34 -44.36
N SER A 82 61.84 18.43 -44.85
CA SER A 82 61.53 18.95 -46.19
C SER A 82 61.98 20.39 -46.37
N ALA A 83 61.79 21.25 -45.33
CA ALA A 83 62.22 22.63 -45.39
C ALA A 83 63.71 22.77 -45.48
N GLN A 84 64.47 21.97 -44.76
CA GLN A 84 65.97 21.95 -44.81
C GLN A 84 66.46 21.45 -46.17
N LEU A 85 65.91 20.35 -46.70
CA LEU A 85 66.32 19.76 -47.94
C LEU A 85 66.07 20.60 -49.20
N ARG A 86 65.38 21.70 -49.11
CA ARG A 86 65.22 22.68 -50.21
C ARG A 86 66.47 23.44 -50.48
N THR A 87 67.36 23.61 -49.50
CA THR A 87 68.62 24.33 -49.61
C THR A 87 69.82 23.42 -49.55
N ASP A 88 69.76 22.27 -48.89
CA ASP A 88 70.86 21.36 -48.58
C ASP A 88 70.68 20.05 -49.33
N THR A 89 71.85 19.31 -49.50
CA THR A 89 71.81 17.97 -50.08
C THR A 89 71.32 16.92 -49.01
N PRO A 90 70.80 15.76 -49.46
CA PRO A 90 70.33 14.71 -48.51
C PRO A 90 71.36 14.19 -47.53
N ARG A 91 72.68 14.39 -47.85
CA ARG A 91 73.81 14.00 -47.00
C ARG A 91 74.18 15.07 -45.97
N GLU A 92 73.73 16.29 -46.13
CA GLU A 92 73.97 17.46 -45.24
C GLU A 92 72.85 17.76 -44.30
N VAL A 93 71.82 16.88 -44.25
CA VAL A 93 70.70 17.00 -43.29
C VAL A 93 71.22 16.99 -41.86
N ASP A 94 70.74 17.93 -41.01
CA ASP A 94 71.06 18.01 -39.59
C ASP A 94 70.77 16.64 -38.93
N PRO A 95 71.82 15.99 -38.37
CA PRO A 95 71.67 14.69 -37.70
C PRO A 95 70.60 14.71 -36.59
N SER A 96 70.35 15.89 -36.00
CA SER A 96 69.33 16.04 -34.96
C SER A 96 67.89 15.77 -35.46
N LEU A 97 67.64 16.01 -36.78
CA LEU A 97 66.35 15.72 -37.41
C LEU A 97 66.13 14.24 -37.73
N LEU A 98 67.24 13.45 -37.77
CA LEU A 98 67.17 12.00 -37.93
C LEU A 98 67.11 11.25 -36.59
N VAL A 99 67.16 11.94 -35.45
CA VAL A 99 67.03 11.32 -34.13
C VAL A 99 65.58 10.86 -33.89
N THR A 100 65.48 9.62 -33.44
CA THR A 100 64.19 9.04 -32.98
C THR A 100 63.87 9.46 -31.53
N ASP A 101 62.64 9.58 -31.21
CA ASP A 101 62.13 9.88 -29.86
C ASP A 101 60.98 8.93 -29.49
N SER A 102 60.28 9.19 -28.37
CA SER A 102 59.17 8.32 -27.90
C SER A 102 57.97 8.30 -28.84
N GLN A 103 57.87 9.20 -29.81
CA GLN A 103 56.79 9.29 -30.77
C GLN A 103 57.20 8.93 -32.19
N ILE A 104 58.52 9.13 -32.54
CA ILE A 104 59.06 8.89 -33.85
C ILE A 104 60.04 7.74 -33.76
N GLY A 105 59.68 6.57 -34.31
CA GLY A 105 60.44 5.37 -34.26
C GLY A 105 61.44 5.22 -35.47
N ALA A 106 61.11 5.87 -36.58
CA ALA A 106 62.00 5.78 -37.77
C ALA A 106 61.90 7.04 -38.65
N VAL A 107 63.00 7.47 -39.21
CA VAL A 107 63.10 8.52 -40.23
C VAL A 107 63.96 7.99 -41.39
N GLN A 108 63.46 8.17 -42.62
CA GLN A 108 64.18 7.77 -43.82
C GLN A 108 64.03 8.86 -44.91
N ILE A 109 65.08 9.08 -45.68
CA ILE A 109 65.07 9.90 -46.88
C ILE A 109 65.41 8.97 -48.05
N VAL A 110 64.47 8.86 -48.99
CA VAL A 110 64.50 7.89 -50.09
C VAL A 110 64.49 8.64 -51.42
N ASP A 111 65.31 8.22 -52.38
CA ASP A 111 65.29 8.79 -53.71
C ASP A 111 64.10 8.29 -54.55
N ASP A 112 64.03 8.76 -55.80
CA ASP A 112 62.99 8.38 -56.76
C ASP A 112 63.12 6.92 -57.25
N THR A 113 64.27 6.29 -57.05
CA THR A 113 64.55 4.87 -57.37
C THR A 113 64.18 3.94 -56.23
N GLY A 114 63.80 4.47 -55.04
CA GLY A 114 63.48 3.69 -53.83
C GLY A 114 64.75 3.37 -52.99
N THR A 115 65.86 4.03 -53.25
CA THR A 115 67.11 3.83 -52.47
C THR A 115 67.14 4.75 -51.26
N VAL A 116 67.44 4.21 -50.06
CA VAL A 116 67.54 5.01 -48.82
C VAL A 116 68.86 5.78 -48.83
N LEU A 117 68.73 7.10 -48.88
CA LEU A 117 69.92 8.00 -48.89
C LEU A 117 70.40 8.33 -47.47
N ALA A 118 69.48 8.51 -46.52
CA ALA A 118 69.75 8.75 -45.12
C ALA A 118 68.63 8.14 -44.27
N ALA A 119 69.00 7.64 -43.11
CA ALA A 119 68.06 7.03 -42.19
C ALA A 119 68.43 7.27 -40.72
N SER A 120 67.46 7.25 -39.84
CA SER A 120 67.65 7.25 -38.39
C SER A 120 68.32 5.97 -37.92
N ASN A 121 69.00 6.04 -36.79
CA ASN A 121 69.72 4.88 -36.22
C ASN A 121 68.68 3.79 -35.88
N GLY A 122 68.89 2.56 -36.39
CA GLY A 122 67.92 1.43 -36.17
C GLY A 122 66.76 1.37 -37.16
N ALA A 123 66.68 2.31 -38.11
CA ALA A 123 65.67 2.21 -39.18
C ALA A 123 66.01 1.07 -40.17
N PRO A 124 65.04 0.41 -40.79
CA PRO A 124 65.23 -0.59 -41.82
C PRO A 124 66.06 -0.04 -42.97
N THR A 125 66.87 -0.90 -43.59
CA THR A 125 67.65 -0.54 -44.77
C THR A 125 66.84 -0.49 -46.07
N SER A 126 65.63 -1.06 -46.05
CA SER A 126 64.65 -0.94 -47.12
C SER A 126 63.65 0.19 -46.78
N PRO A 127 63.03 0.87 -47.79
CA PRO A 127 62.05 1.90 -47.57
C PRO A 127 60.88 1.39 -46.72
N LEU A 128 60.45 2.18 -45.72
CA LEU A 128 59.29 1.88 -44.90
C LEU A 128 58.04 1.71 -45.76
N VAL A 129 57.95 2.49 -46.82
CA VAL A 129 56.81 2.44 -47.77
C VAL A 129 57.35 2.74 -49.16
N THR A 130 56.96 1.95 -50.14
CA THR A 130 57.15 2.26 -51.55
C THR A 130 55.97 3.13 -52.02
N THR A 131 56.15 4.43 -52.16
CA THR A 131 55.13 5.36 -52.61
C THR A 131 55.77 6.35 -53.62
N SER A 132 55.08 6.60 -54.71
CA SER A 132 55.41 7.65 -55.64
C SER A 132 54.55 8.89 -55.35
N LEU A 133 55.16 9.95 -54.84
CA LEU A 133 54.49 11.23 -54.58
C LEU A 133 55.05 12.30 -55.50
N SER A 134 54.22 13.20 -55.96
CA SER A 134 54.67 14.38 -56.69
C SER A 134 55.28 15.40 -55.74
N ASN A 135 56.22 16.22 -56.24
CA ASN A 135 56.83 17.25 -55.41
C ASN A 135 55.80 18.14 -54.68
N GLY A 136 56.01 18.32 -53.37
CA GLY A 136 55.17 19.08 -52.48
C GLY A 136 53.99 18.30 -51.94
N GLN A 137 53.74 17.08 -52.38
CA GLN A 137 52.67 16.24 -51.84
C GLN A 137 53.05 15.60 -50.48
N ALA A 138 52.17 15.60 -49.57
CA ALA A 138 52.26 14.85 -48.34
C ALA A 138 51.10 13.82 -48.26
N ARG A 139 51.43 12.62 -47.78
CA ARG A 139 50.46 11.55 -47.60
C ARG A 139 50.72 10.80 -46.30
N THR A 140 49.80 10.68 -45.46
CA THR A 140 49.85 9.74 -44.35
C THR A 140 49.46 8.35 -44.87
N VAL A 141 50.39 7.42 -44.79
CA VAL A 141 50.18 6.02 -45.11
C VAL A 141 49.78 5.36 -43.77
N GLY A 142 48.71 4.66 -43.73
CA GLY A 142 48.19 4.02 -42.51
C GLY A 142 49.22 3.05 -41.91
N ARG A 143 48.75 1.98 -41.33
CA ARG A 143 49.60 0.94 -40.72
C ARG A 143 50.53 0.33 -41.72
N VAL A 144 51.85 0.36 -41.44
CA VAL A 144 52.89 -0.31 -42.20
C VAL A 144 53.65 -1.24 -41.27
N GLU A 145 53.65 -2.52 -41.63
CA GLU A 145 54.44 -3.53 -40.94
C GLU A 145 55.82 -3.55 -41.55
N GLY A 146 56.91 -3.29 -40.77
CA GLY A 146 58.28 -3.36 -41.22
C GLY A 146 58.76 -4.80 -41.40
N PRO A 147 59.87 -5.02 -42.09
CA PRO A 147 60.45 -6.34 -42.25
C PRO A 147 60.96 -6.88 -40.91
N GLY A 148 60.19 -7.79 -40.33
CA GLY A 148 60.36 -8.34 -38.99
C GLY A 148 59.33 -7.80 -38.02
N ARG A 149 58.84 -8.66 -37.14
CA ARG A 149 57.71 -8.36 -36.20
C ARG A 149 57.94 -7.20 -35.20
N SER A 150 59.06 -6.49 -35.31
CA SER A 150 59.48 -5.46 -34.32
C SER A 150 59.14 -4.01 -34.72
N PHE A 151 58.60 -3.77 -35.90
CA PHE A 151 58.43 -2.40 -36.38
C PHE A 151 56.99 -2.22 -36.95
N ASP A 152 56.15 -1.56 -36.21
CA ASP A 152 54.80 -1.22 -36.63
C ASP A 152 54.58 0.30 -36.50
N TYR A 153 54.50 0.96 -37.66
CA TYR A 153 54.51 2.41 -37.76
C TYR A 153 53.27 2.98 -38.45
N TRP A 154 52.85 4.18 -38.07
CA TRP A 154 52.09 5.08 -38.92
C TRP A 154 53.08 5.95 -39.68
N VAL A 155 53.15 5.78 -40.99
CA VAL A 155 54.13 6.48 -41.81
C VAL A 155 53.55 7.76 -42.41
N SER A 156 54.24 8.88 -42.18
CA SER A 156 54.01 10.13 -42.90
C SER A 156 55.07 10.25 -44.02
N ALA A 157 54.58 10.31 -45.25
CA ALA A 157 55.42 10.43 -46.43
C ALA A 157 55.30 11.83 -47.07
N ARG A 158 56.39 12.48 -47.38
CA ARG A 158 56.41 13.79 -48.02
C ARG A 158 57.50 13.85 -49.10
N ALA A 159 57.09 14.23 -50.33
CA ALA A 159 58.05 14.44 -51.42
C ALA A 159 58.50 15.90 -51.48
N THR A 160 59.80 16.12 -51.70
CA THR A 160 60.40 17.46 -51.85
C THR A 160 61.40 17.46 -52.96
N ALA A 161 61.50 18.60 -53.70
CA ALA A 161 62.53 18.82 -54.65
C ALA A 161 63.85 19.18 -53.96
N VAL A 162 64.92 18.60 -54.38
CA VAL A 162 66.28 18.85 -53.88
C VAL A 162 67.22 19.19 -55.03
N PRO A 163 68.37 19.84 -54.79
CA PRO A 163 69.41 20.02 -55.84
C PRO A 163 69.83 18.68 -56.45
N GLY A 164 69.43 18.37 -57.70
CA GLY A 164 69.72 17.10 -58.35
C GLY A 164 68.59 16.09 -58.48
N GLY A 165 67.36 16.37 -58.07
CA GLY A 165 66.23 15.45 -58.23
C GLY A 165 65.11 15.64 -57.27
N SER A 166 64.32 14.58 -56.96
CA SER A 166 63.29 14.56 -55.91
C SER A 166 63.54 13.48 -54.89
N VAL A 167 63.24 13.75 -53.67
CA VAL A 167 63.33 12.76 -52.56
C VAL A 167 62.07 12.66 -51.83
N THR A 168 61.83 11.49 -51.25
CA THR A 168 60.69 11.25 -50.39
C THR A 168 61.14 11.04 -48.95
N ILE A 169 60.66 11.84 -48.06
CA ILE A 169 60.92 11.77 -46.62
C ILE A 169 59.81 10.88 -46.02
N LEU A 170 60.25 9.81 -45.33
CA LEU A 170 59.39 8.87 -44.64
C LEU A 170 59.62 8.98 -43.14
N VAL A 171 58.62 9.35 -42.37
CA VAL A 171 58.69 9.42 -40.90
C VAL A 171 57.65 8.47 -40.30
N GLY A 172 58.11 7.46 -39.59
CA GLY A 172 57.30 6.46 -38.91
C GLY A 172 57.10 6.84 -37.48
N ALA A 173 55.83 7.07 -37.12
CA ALA A 173 55.39 7.20 -35.72
C ALA A 173 55.22 5.80 -35.10
N ASP A 174 55.83 5.58 -33.94
CA ASP A 174 55.83 4.29 -33.25
C ASP A 174 54.45 4.04 -32.61
N ARG A 175 53.93 2.84 -32.82
CA ARG A 175 52.62 2.41 -32.29
C ARG A 175 52.73 1.78 -30.90
N GLU A 176 53.86 1.19 -30.54
CA GLU A 176 54.03 0.45 -29.30
C GLU A 176 53.71 1.31 -28.06
N PRO A 177 54.12 2.58 -27.94
CA PRO A 177 53.77 3.43 -26.80
C PRO A 177 52.27 3.65 -26.70
N VAL A 178 51.57 3.88 -27.85
CA VAL A 178 50.12 4.10 -27.88
C VAL A 178 49.35 2.84 -27.46
N GLU A 179 49.73 1.68 -28.01
CA GLU A 179 49.11 0.40 -27.66
C GLU A 179 49.36 0.02 -26.20
N SER A 180 50.56 0.30 -25.68
CA SER A 180 50.89 0.09 -24.27
C SER A 180 49.99 0.91 -23.33
N VAL A 181 49.78 2.19 -23.62
CA VAL A 181 48.88 3.05 -22.81
C VAL A 181 47.47 2.55 -22.87
N VAL A 182 46.95 2.25 -24.06
CA VAL A 182 45.55 1.76 -24.22
C VAL A 182 45.36 0.42 -23.51
N THR A 183 46.34 -0.50 -23.61
CA THR A 183 46.31 -1.80 -22.93
C THR A 183 46.31 -1.64 -21.40
N LYS A 184 47.13 -0.74 -20.86
CA LYS A 184 47.14 -0.45 -19.39
C LYS A 184 45.83 0.10 -18.91
N VAL A 185 45.22 1.04 -19.64
CA VAL A 185 43.90 1.59 -19.30
C VAL A 185 42.83 0.53 -19.41
N ALA A 186 42.85 -0.31 -20.47
CA ALA A 186 41.91 -1.42 -20.63
C ALA A 186 42.03 -2.43 -19.47
N ALA A 187 43.27 -2.79 -19.06
CA ALA A 187 43.49 -3.66 -17.91
C ALA A 187 42.95 -3.06 -16.58
N LEU A 188 43.18 -1.76 -16.38
CA LEU A 188 42.63 -1.05 -15.20
C LEU A 188 41.11 -1.09 -15.18
N LEU A 189 40.45 -0.84 -16.32
CA LEU A 189 39.00 -0.93 -16.45
C LEU A 189 38.48 -2.37 -16.25
N ALA A 190 39.22 -3.38 -16.79
CA ALA A 190 38.85 -4.78 -16.66
C ALA A 190 38.88 -5.26 -15.19
N VAL A 191 39.82 -4.75 -14.39
CA VAL A 191 39.91 -5.08 -12.95
C VAL A 191 39.00 -4.20 -12.11
N GLY A 192 38.90 -2.90 -12.40
CA GLY A 192 38.13 -1.95 -11.64
C GLY A 192 36.62 -2.13 -11.80
N SER A 193 36.16 -2.44 -13.02
CA SER A 193 34.71 -2.56 -13.28
C SER A 193 34.02 -3.66 -12.46
N PRO A 194 34.54 -4.88 -12.33
CA PRO A 194 33.95 -5.92 -11.48
C PRO A 194 33.84 -5.52 -10.01
N VAL A 195 34.84 -4.81 -9.50
CA VAL A 195 34.84 -4.33 -8.10
C VAL A 195 33.68 -3.33 -7.88
N ILE A 196 33.55 -2.38 -8.78
CA ILE A 196 32.45 -1.38 -8.71
C ILE A 196 31.09 -2.07 -8.83
N ILE A 197 30.95 -3.01 -9.77
CA ILE A 197 29.69 -3.77 -9.94
C ILE A 197 29.38 -4.55 -8.67
N ALA A 198 30.36 -5.26 -8.10
CA ALA A 198 30.15 -6.00 -6.85
C ALA A 198 29.72 -5.09 -5.69
N LEU A 199 30.33 -3.93 -5.54
CA LEU A 199 29.98 -2.95 -4.51
C LEU A 199 28.53 -2.47 -4.67
N VAL A 200 28.12 -2.12 -5.90
CA VAL A 200 26.76 -1.66 -6.20
C VAL A 200 25.73 -2.77 -5.97
N VAL A 201 26.04 -4.00 -6.38
CA VAL A 201 25.15 -5.17 -6.18
C VAL A 201 24.94 -5.43 -4.69
N VAL A 202 26.03 -5.48 -3.92
CA VAL A 202 25.96 -5.71 -2.45
C VAL A 202 25.23 -4.56 -1.77
N GLY A 203 25.53 -3.32 -2.13
CA GLY A 203 24.86 -2.14 -1.60
C GLY A 203 23.36 -2.16 -1.87
N THR A 204 22.96 -2.41 -3.12
CA THR A 204 21.55 -2.52 -3.52
C THR A 204 20.84 -3.65 -2.77
N TYR A 205 21.46 -4.83 -2.67
CA TYR A 205 20.88 -5.97 -1.96
C TYR A 205 20.64 -5.66 -0.48
N ARG A 206 21.61 -5.02 0.19
CA ARG A 206 21.51 -4.60 1.61
C ARG A 206 20.46 -3.52 1.81
N LEU A 207 20.46 -2.49 0.96
CA LEU A 207 19.55 -1.35 1.06
C LEU A 207 18.10 -1.77 0.86
N VAL A 208 17.82 -2.53 -0.23
CA VAL A 208 16.47 -3.07 -0.50
C VAL A 208 16.06 -4.04 0.61
N GLY A 209 17.00 -4.82 1.14
CA GLY A 209 16.74 -5.72 2.27
C GLY A 209 16.32 -4.99 3.54
N ALA A 210 16.98 -3.89 3.87
CA ALA A 210 16.65 -3.05 5.02
C ALA A 210 15.31 -2.34 4.83
N ALA A 211 15.04 -1.80 3.64
CA ALA A 211 13.77 -1.12 3.33
C ALA A 211 12.55 -2.05 3.37
N LEU A 212 12.69 -3.32 2.95
CA LEU A 212 11.60 -4.29 2.94
C LEU A 212 11.46 -5.12 4.24
N GLY A 213 12.41 -5.00 5.16
CA GLY A 213 12.37 -5.71 6.45
C GLY A 213 11.09 -5.46 7.25
N PRO A 214 10.68 -4.19 7.44
CA PRO A 214 9.45 -3.85 8.15
C PRO A 214 8.19 -4.44 7.50
N VAL A 215 8.12 -4.47 6.17
CA VAL A 215 6.98 -5.04 5.42
C VAL A 215 6.84 -6.54 5.71
N GLU A 216 7.96 -7.27 5.73
CA GLU A 216 7.94 -8.69 6.07
C GLU A 216 7.55 -8.93 7.53
N ALA A 217 7.98 -8.07 8.45
CA ALA A 217 7.55 -8.11 9.85
C ALA A 217 6.03 -7.87 9.99
N ILE A 218 5.49 -6.90 9.25
CA ILE A 218 4.04 -6.66 9.18
C ILE A 218 3.33 -7.89 8.63
N ARG A 219 3.76 -8.41 7.48
CA ARG A 219 3.15 -9.58 6.83
C ARG A 219 3.11 -10.80 7.76
N SER A 220 4.24 -11.12 8.38
CA SER A 220 4.33 -12.28 9.28
C SER A 220 3.44 -12.10 10.51
N ARG A 221 3.37 -10.87 11.06
CA ARG A 221 2.52 -10.59 12.21
C ARG A 221 1.04 -10.72 11.85
N VAL A 222 0.61 -10.15 10.72
CA VAL A 222 -0.77 -10.26 10.24
C VAL A 222 -1.15 -11.72 9.99
N ALA A 223 -0.24 -12.51 9.41
CA ALA A 223 -0.47 -13.94 9.18
C ALA A 223 -0.59 -14.75 10.49
N SER A 224 -0.01 -14.27 11.60
CA SER A 224 -0.12 -14.91 12.92
C SER A 224 -1.37 -14.48 13.71
N ILE A 225 -2.03 -13.38 13.32
CA ILE A 225 -3.26 -12.91 13.99
C ILE A 225 -4.40 -13.84 13.62
N SER A 226 -4.93 -14.53 14.63
CA SER A 226 -6.14 -15.36 14.48
C SER A 226 -7.40 -14.55 14.78
N SER A 227 -8.54 -15.06 14.33
CA SER A 227 -9.84 -14.48 14.68
C SER A 227 -10.10 -14.48 16.20
N THR A 228 -9.36 -15.29 16.97
CA THR A 228 -9.50 -15.39 18.43
C THR A 228 -8.62 -14.40 19.19
N ASP A 229 -7.58 -13.83 18.55
CA ASP A 229 -6.63 -12.94 19.19
C ASP A 229 -6.40 -11.67 18.36
N LEU A 230 -7.42 -10.84 18.28
CA LEU A 230 -7.40 -9.53 17.60
C LEU A 230 -6.75 -8.43 18.46
N ALA A 231 -6.38 -8.72 19.71
CA ALA A 231 -5.69 -7.77 20.59
C ALA A 231 -4.25 -7.52 20.15
N GLN A 232 -3.67 -8.42 19.36
CA GLN A 232 -2.33 -8.26 18.82
C GLN A 232 -2.26 -7.07 17.86
N ARG A 233 -1.09 -6.42 17.85
CA ARG A 233 -0.83 -5.25 16.99
C ARG A 233 0.37 -5.52 16.10
N VAL A 234 0.35 -4.90 14.95
CA VAL A 234 1.44 -4.89 13.98
C VAL A 234 2.53 -3.94 14.48
N PRO A 235 3.82 -4.31 14.39
CA PRO A 235 4.91 -3.44 14.79
C PRO A 235 4.95 -2.19 13.90
N ILE A 236 5.07 -1.02 14.52
CA ILE A 236 5.20 0.26 13.84
C ILE A 236 6.70 0.54 13.69
N PRO A 237 7.22 0.70 12.46
CA PRO A 237 8.60 1.11 12.24
C PRO A 237 8.89 2.48 12.88
N ALA A 238 10.14 2.69 13.31
CA ALA A 238 10.57 3.99 13.84
C ALA A 238 10.69 5.08 12.77
N THR A 239 10.54 4.73 11.51
CA THR A 239 10.53 5.64 10.35
C THR A 239 9.18 6.35 10.25
N GLN A 240 9.17 7.57 9.66
CA GLN A 240 7.93 8.31 9.35
C GLN A 240 7.60 8.21 7.85
N ASP A 241 7.67 7.01 7.32
CA ASP A 241 7.45 6.69 5.90
C ASP A 241 6.06 6.08 5.66
N GLU A 242 5.79 5.73 4.42
CA GLU A 242 4.53 5.11 3.97
C GLU A 242 4.29 3.76 4.66
N ILE A 243 5.36 3.05 5.06
CA ILE A 243 5.26 1.76 5.75
C ILE A 243 4.78 1.96 7.19
N ALA A 244 5.25 3.02 7.86
CA ALA A 244 4.77 3.38 9.19
C ALA A 244 3.29 3.78 9.16
N HIS A 245 2.86 4.56 8.16
CA HIS A 245 1.45 4.90 7.96
C HIS A 245 0.58 3.69 7.68
N LEU A 246 1.07 2.73 6.89
CA LEU A 246 0.38 1.46 6.65
C LEU A 246 0.18 0.69 7.97
N ALA A 247 1.22 0.57 8.79
CA ALA A 247 1.14 -0.10 10.08
C ALA A 247 0.12 0.55 11.03
N LEU A 248 0.07 1.89 11.08
CA LEU A 248 -0.91 2.65 11.86
C LEU A 248 -2.35 2.38 11.38
N THR A 249 -2.56 2.43 10.07
CA THR A 249 -3.88 2.16 9.46
C THR A 249 -4.34 0.73 9.75
N MET A 250 -3.44 -0.25 9.64
CA MET A 250 -3.74 -1.64 9.98
C MET A 250 -4.08 -1.81 11.47
N ASN A 251 -3.35 -1.15 12.36
CA ASN A 251 -3.66 -1.18 13.79
C ASN A 251 -5.00 -0.54 14.13
N ALA A 252 -5.37 0.54 13.42
CA ALA A 252 -6.69 1.16 13.55
C ALA A 252 -7.80 0.22 13.09
N MET A 253 -7.59 -0.50 11.97
CA MET A 253 -8.51 -1.53 11.48
C MET A 253 -8.66 -2.69 12.47
N LEU A 254 -7.54 -3.23 12.98
CA LEU A 254 -7.55 -4.29 13.99
C LEU A 254 -8.29 -3.86 15.26
N ALA A 255 -8.09 -2.63 15.74
CA ALA A 255 -8.81 -2.09 16.88
C ALA A 255 -10.32 -1.94 16.64
N ARG A 256 -10.73 -1.65 15.40
CA ARG A 256 -12.14 -1.60 15.01
C ARG A 256 -12.78 -2.99 14.97
N LEU A 257 -12.07 -3.98 14.42
CA LEU A 257 -12.52 -5.39 14.40
C LEU A 257 -12.64 -5.96 15.82
N ASP A 258 -11.65 -5.71 16.68
CA ASP A 258 -11.64 -6.15 18.08
C ASP A 258 -12.83 -5.59 18.87
N ARG A 259 -13.12 -4.28 18.72
CA ARG A 259 -14.29 -3.64 19.33
C ARG A 259 -15.61 -4.21 18.81
N GLY A 260 -15.73 -4.42 17.50
CA GLY A 260 -16.91 -5.03 16.90
C GLY A 260 -17.16 -6.43 17.44
N ARG A 261 -16.12 -7.25 17.53
CA ARG A 261 -16.21 -8.60 18.09
C ARG A 261 -16.57 -8.62 19.57
N ALA A 262 -15.95 -7.75 20.37
CA ALA A 262 -16.28 -7.63 21.79
C ALA A 262 -17.72 -7.20 22.01
N ALA A 263 -18.27 -6.33 21.14
CA ALA A 263 -19.67 -5.95 21.18
C ALA A 263 -20.60 -7.13 20.82
N GLN A 264 -20.24 -7.90 19.77
CA GLN A 264 -21.00 -9.09 19.38
C GLN A 264 -21.01 -10.18 20.47
N HIS A 265 -19.86 -10.45 21.10
CA HIS A 265 -19.77 -11.40 22.21
C HIS A 265 -20.63 -10.98 23.41
N ARG A 266 -20.61 -9.69 23.77
CA ARG A 266 -21.47 -9.16 24.83
C ARG A 266 -22.93 -9.34 24.48
N LEU A 267 -23.35 -8.99 23.26
CA LEU A 267 -24.72 -9.16 22.80
C LEU A 267 -25.20 -10.60 22.96
N VAL A 268 -24.41 -11.58 22.51
CA VAL A 268 -24.79 -13.02 22.61
C VAL A 268 -24.85 -13.48 24.08
N SER A 269 -23.91 -13.04 24.91
CA SER A 269 -23.91 -13.37 26.33
C SER A 269 -25.13 -12.82 27.05
N ASP A 270 -25.40 -11.52 26.85
CA ASP A 270 -26.51 -10.83 27.54
C ASP A 270 -27.89 -11.34 27.05
N ALA A 271 -28.01 -11.59 25.73
CA ALA A 271 -29.19 -12.23 25.17
C ALA A 271 -29.44 -13.62 25.78
N SER A 272 -28.39 -14.42 25.95
CA SER A 272 -28.50 -15.75 26.55
C SER A 272 -28.95 -15.68 28.01
N HIS A 273 -28.48 -14.70 28.76
CA HIS A 273 -28.92 -14.48 30.13
C HIS A 273 -30.39 -14.04 30.22
N GLU A 274 -30.81 -13.08 29.40
CA GLU A 274 -32.18 -12.55 29.40
C GLU A 274 -33.21 -13.54 28.87
N LEU A 275 -32.84 -14.46 27.97
CA LEU A 275 -33.71 -15.54 27.49
C LEU A 275 -33.80 -16.70 28.49
N ARG A 276 -32.75 -16.98 29.28
CA ARG A 276 -32.76 -18.10 30.23
C ARG A 276 -33.77 -17.92 31.34
N SER A 277 -33.95 -16.70 31.84
CA SER A 277 -34.86 -16.40 32.94
C SER A 277 -36.35 -16.71 32.63
N PRO A 278 -36.98 -16.15 31.57
CA PRO A 278 -38.35 -16.47 31.22
C PRO A 278 -38.55 -17.95 30.85
N LEU A 279 -37.57 -18.55 30.16
CA LEU A 279 -37.61 -19.96 29.83
C LEU A 279 -37.62 -20.85 31.07
N ALA A 280 -36.83 -20.53 32.11
CA ALA A 280 -36.84 -21.24 33.38
C ALA A 280 -38.18 -21.12 34.11
N THR A 281 -38.79 -19.93 34.08
CA THR A 281 -40.12 -19.71 34.66
C THR A 281 -41.19 -20.56 33.96
N ILE A 282 -41.23 -20.52 32.62
CA ILE A 282 -42.15 -21.33 31.82
C ILE A 282 -41.91 -22.84 32.08
N THR A 283 -40.67 -23.30 32.09
CA THR A 283 -40.34 -24.70 32.32
C THR A 283 -40.76 -25.14 33.70
N ALA A 284 -40.48 -24.35 34.75
CA ALA A 284 -40.89 -24.68 36.14
C ALA A 284 -42.42 -24.73 36.30
N ALA A 285 -43.16 -23.81 35.67
CA ALA A 285 -44.60 -23.82 35.69
C ALA A 285 -45.21 -25.05 35.01
N LEU A 286 -44.64 -25.43 33.84
CA LEU A 286 -45.04 -26.65 33.12
C LEU A 286 -44.67 -27.92 33.86
N GLU A 287 -43.53 -27.99 34.54
CA GLU A 287 -43.12 -29.12 35.37
C GLU A 287 -44.03 -29.29 36.58
N MET A 288 -44.42 -28.19 37.25
CA MET A 288 -45.41 -28.23 38.32
C MET A 288 -46.77 -28.74 37.86
N ALA A 289 -47.24 -28.22 36.71
CA ALA A 289 -48.52 -28.66 36.12
C ALA A 289 -48.46 -30.11 35.63
N SER A 290 -47.34 -30.61 35.16
CA SER A 290 -47.16 -32.02 34.77
C SER A 290 -47.30 -32.97 35.96
N GLY A 291 -46.85 -32.56 37.15
CA GLY A 291 -47.00 -33.35 38.37
C GLY A 291 -48.39 -33.21 39.06
N ARG A 292 -49.10 -32.12 38.76
CA ARG A 292 -50.41 -31.79 39.30
C ARG A 292 -51.27 -31.07 38.23
N PRO A 293 -51.97 -31.82 37.39
CA PRO A 293 -52.78 -31.24 36.29
C PRO A 293 -53.84 -30.23 36.73
N GLU A 294 -54.31 -30.33 37.96
CA GLU A 294 -55.27 -29.38 38.55
C GLU A 294 -54.67 -27.96 38.74
N LEU A 295 -53.37 -27.78 38.69
CA LEU A 295 -52.71 -26.48 38.75
C LEU A 295 -52.60 -25.78 37.38
N MET A 296 -52.99 -26.46 36.30
CA MET A 296 -53.08 -25.84 34.99
C MET A 296 -54.41 -25.13 34.84
N ASP A 297 -54.58 -24.07 35.59
CA ASP A 297 -55.74 -23.18 35.53
C ASP A 297 -55.51 -21.98 34.62
N ASN A 298 -56.58 -21.22 34.36
CA ASN A 298 -56.45 -20.02 33.52
C ASN A 298 -55.55 -18.96 34.13
N ASP A 299 -55.44 -18.90 35.46
CA ASP A 299 -54.62 -17.91 36.16
C ASP A 299 -53.15 -18.21 35.93
N LEU A 300 -52.67 -19.46 36.00
CA LEU A 300 -51.30 -19.85 35.67
C LEU A 300 -50.96 -19.55 34.21
N ILE A 301 -51.93 -19.79 33.30
CA ILE A 301 -51.75 -19.51 31.87
C ILE A 301 -51.65 -18.00 31.64
N ASP A 302 -52.64 -17.23 32.13
CA ASP A 302 -52.80 -15.82 31.84
C ASP A 302 -51.84 -14.91 32.61
N GLU A 303 -51.51 -15.27 33.86
CA GLU A 303 -50.65 -14.46 34.74
C GLU A 303 -49.17 -14.83 34.66
N SER A 304 -48.83 -16.06 34.26
CA SER A 304 -47.42 -16.52 34.25
C SER A 304 -46.94 -16.95 32.87
N LEU A 305 -47.56 -17.97 32.26
CA LEU A 305 -47.00 -18.56 31.02
C LEU A 305 -47.11 -17.61 29.82
N LEU A 306 -48.27 -17.01 29.60
CA LEU A 306 -48.50 -16.16 28.43
C LEU A 306 -47.71 -14.83 28.49
N PRO A 307 -47.60 -14.14 29.63
CA PRO A 307 -46.71 -12.98 29.75
C PRO A 307 -45.24 -13.29 29.47
N GLU A 308 -44.70 -14.39 30.01
CA GLU A 308 -43.31 -14.76 29.79
C GLU A 308 -43.02 -15.21 28.34
N ALA A 309 -43.98 -15.93 27.71
CA ALA A 309 -43.88 -16.27 26.29
C ALA A 309 -43.88 -15.02 25.39
N ARG A 310 -44.78 -14.05 25.66
CA ARG A 310 -44.80 -12.76 24.94
C ARG A 310 -43.54 -11.95 25.17
N ARG A 311 -43.01 -11.96 26.38
CA ARG A 311 -41.73 -11.31 26.71
C ARG A 311 -40.55 -11.91 25.91
N MET A 312 -40.49 -13.24 25.81
CA MET A 312 -39.47 -13.91 24.97
C MET A 312 -39.61 -13.55 23.50
N GLN A 313 -40.81 -13.54 22.96
CA GLN A 313 -41.08 -13.14 21.58
C GLN A 313 -40.59 -11.70 21.33
N GLN A 314 -40.92 -10.77 22.21
CA GLN A 314 -40.47 -9.37 22.10
C GLN A 314 -38.95 -9.25 22.15
N LEU A 315 -38.28 -10.01 23.05
CA LEU A 315 -36.82 -10.04 23.13
C LEU A 315 -36.19 -10.51 21.83
N ILE A 316 -36.72 -11.57 21.20
CA ILE A 316 -36.22 -12.09 19.93
C ILE A 316 -36.41 -11.05 18.82
N GLU A 317 -37.57 -10.39 18.74
CA GLU A 317 -37.84 -9.34 17.77
C GLU A 317 -36.91 -8.14 17.96
N ASP A 318 -36.63 -7.76 19.22
CA ASP A 318 -35.71 -6.69 19.60
C ASP A 318 -34.26 -7.02 19.13
N LEU A 319 -33.82 -8.25 19.40
CA LEU A 319 -32.49 -8.73 19.00
C LEU A 319 -32.31 -8.80 17.47
N LEU A 320 -33.32 -9.30 16.76
CA LEU A 320 -33.29 -9.35 15.29
C LEU A 320 -33.25 -7.96 14.67
N LEU A 321 -33.97 -6.99 15.23
CA LEU A 321 -33.93 -5.60 14.78
C LEU A 321 -32.54 -5.00 14.97
N LEU A 322 -31.96 -5.17 16.16
CA LEU A 322 -30.61 -4.67 16.44
C LEU A 322 -29.55 -5.31 15.56
N ALA A 323 -29.65 -6.63 15.31
CA ALA A 323 -28.71 -7.34 14.42
C ALA A 323 -28.76 -6.81 12.98
N ARG A 324 -29.95 -6.62 12.41
CA ARG A 324 -30.14 -6.03 11.07
C ARG A 324 -29.61 -4.61 10.98
N SER A 325 -29.73 -3.85 12.04
CA SER A 325 -29.25 -2.49 12.09
C SER A 325 -27.72 -2.40 12.15
N ASP A 326 -27.06 -3.29 12.89
CA ASP A 326 -25.61 -3.37 12.97
C ASP A 326 -24.97 -3.72 11.61
N GLU A 327 -25.67 -4.49 10.78
CA GLU A 327 -25.25 -4.83 9.42
C GLU A 327 -25.50 -3.72 8.39
N GLY A 328 -26.12 -2.60 8.79
CA GLY A 328 -26.54 -1.54 7.87
C GLY A 328 -27.67 -1.96 6.91
N ALA A 329 -28.29 -3.12 7.18
CA ALA A 329 -29.31 -3.75 6.33
C ALA A 329 -30.76 -3.37 6.74
N MET A 330 -30.92 -2.29 7.50
CA MET A 330 -32.26 -1.82 7.90
C MET A 330 -32.90 -1.10 6.70
N GLU A 331 -33.56 -1.88 5.84
CA GLU A 331 -34.42 -1.32 4.79
C GLU A 331 -35.65 -0.70 5.45
N LEU A 332 -35.59 0.60 5.76
CA LEU A 332 -36.73 1.37 6.23
C LEU A 332 -37.64 1.74 5.05
N ARG A 333 -38.91 1.51 5.20
CA ARG A 333 -39.92 2.13 4.32
C ARG A 333 -39.88 3.63 4.58
N ARG A 334 -39.79 4.42 3.52
CA ARG A 334 -39.78 5.88 3.62
C ARG A 334 -41.10 6.40 3.09
N ASP A 335 -42.12 6.32 3.95
CA ASP A 335 -43.44 6.85 3.71
C ASP A 335 -43.68 8.14 4.53
N ASP A 336 -44.66 8.95 4.13
CA ASP A 336 -45.11 10.07 4.94
C ASP A 336 -45.81 9.56 6.21
N VAL A 337 -45.30 9.96 7.36
CA VAL A 337 -45.83 9.54 8.67
C VAL A 337 -46.28 10.75 9.47
N ASP A 338 -47.56 10.79 9.86
CA ASP A 338 -48.09 11.75 10.81
C ASP A 338 -47.72 11.27 12.22
N VAL A 339 -46.75 11.95 12.84
CA VAL A 339 -46.19 11.56 14.15
C VAL A 339 -47.16 11.92 15.28
N ASP A 340 -47.94 12.98 15.10
CA ASP A 340 -49.03 13.38 15.96
C ASP A 340 -50.10 12.24 16.12
N ASP A 341 -50.46 11.54 15.03
CA ASP A 341 -51.33 10.38 15.08
C ASP A 341 -50.80 9.25 15.98
N LEU A 342 -49.46 9.00 15.91
CA LEU A 342 -48.82 7.98 16.73
C LEU A 342 -48.89 8.33 18.22
N LEU A 343 -48.65 9.59 18.56
CA LEU A 343 -48.73 10.08 19.93
C LEU A 343 -50.18 10.09 20.47
N LEU A 344 -51.15 10.51 19.64
CA LEU A 344 -52.58 10.47 20.00
C LEU A 344 -53.07 9.05 20.23
N ALA A 345 -52.59 8.07 19.44
CA ALA A 345 -52.90 6.65 19.64
C ALA A 345 -52.39 6.16 21.02
N GLU A 346 -51.13 6.48 21.38
CA GLU A 346 -50.55 6.11 22.67
C GLU A 346 -51.22 6.86 23.84
N ALA A 347 -51.57 8.13 23.69
CA ALA A 347 -52.35 8.87 24.68
C ALA A 347 -53.74 8.25 24.93
N SER A 348 -54.38 7.75 23.88
CA SER A 348 -55.67 7.04 23.99
C SER A 348 -55.49 5.70 24.69
N ARG A 349 -54.41 4.96 24.40
CA ARG A 349 -54.05 3.72 25.10
C ARG A 349 -53.83 3.95 26.61
N LEU A 350 -53.09 5.00 26.99
CA LEU A 350 -52.84 5.32 28.40
C LEU A 350 -54.12 5.67 29.15
N ARG A 351 -55.01 6.43 28.53
CA ARG A 351 -56.33 6.76 29.13
C ARG A 351 -57.19 5.52 29.35
N ALA A 352 -57.16 4.56 28.42
CA ALA A 352 -57.89 3.30 28.57
C ALA A 352 -57.34 2.40 29.69
N LEU A 353 -55.98 2.43 29.91
CA LEU A 353 -55.34 1.68 30.98
C LEU A 353 -55.56 2.29 32.37
N GLY A 354 -55.75 3.60 32.46
CA GLY A 354 -56.07 4.30 33.72
C GLY A 354 -54.95 4.28 34.77
N SER A 355 -53.74 3.83 34.41
CA SER A 355 -52.63 3.63 35.34
C SER A 355 -51.89 4.92 35.72
N VAL A 356 -51.87 5.93 34.84
CA VAL A 356 -51.22 7.23 35.03
C VAL A 356 -52.03 8.33 34.35
N HIS A 357 -51.88 9.55 34.83
CA HIS A 357 -52.52 10.72 34.21
C HIS A 357 -51.72 11.15 32.95
N SER A 358 -52.37 11.24 31.78
CA SER A 358 -51.74 11.66 30.54
C SER A 358 -52.05 13.10 30.20
N VAL A 359 -51.03 13.95 30.07
CA VAL A 359 -51.11 15.34 29.59
C VAL A 359 -50.60 15.39 28.17
N THR A 360 -51.33 16.02 27.23
CA THR A 360 -50.91 16.06 25.82
C THR A 360 -50.96 17.47 25.24
N HIS A 361 -49.90 17.90 24.56
CA HIS A 361 -49.83 19.11 23.76
C HIS A 361 -49.24 18.73 22.40
N ILE A 362 -50.11 18.32 21.47
CA ILE A 362 -49.68 17.70 20.21
C ILE A 362 -50.14 18.61 19.07
N GLU A 363 -49.17 19.17 18.36
CA GLU A 363 -49.35 19.87 17.11
C GLU A 363 -49.09 18.92 15.93
N ALA A 364 -49.68 19.22 14.77
CA ALA A 364 -49.49 18.40 13.56
C ALA A 364 -48.03 18.39 13.11
N CYS A 365 -47.41 17.21 13.03
CA CYS A 365 -46.04 17.01 12.62
C CYS A 365 -45.95 15.79 11.69
N ARG A 366 -45.43 16.00 10.47
CA ARG A 366 -45.22 14.94 9.51
C ARG A 366 -43.74 14.74 9.23
N THR A 367 -43.29 13.49 9.23
CA THR A 367 -41.92 13.11 8.89
C THR A 367 -41.91 12.05 7.78
N VAL A 368 -40.75 11.82 7.14
CA VAL A 368 -40.55 10.72 6.20
C VAL A 368 -39.89 9.56 6.92
N GLY A 369 -40.57 8.40 6.96
CA GLY A 369 -40.02 7.25 7.67
C GLY A 369 -40.87 6.01 7.62
N ASP A 370 -40.49 5.01 8.41
CA ASP A 370 -41.25 3.78 8.61
C ASP A 370 -42.22 3.95 9.79
N ARG A 371 -43.51 3.93 9.47
CA ARG A 371 -44.59 4.11 10.47
C ARG A 371 -44.51 3.08 11.62
N GLY A 372 -44.18 1.82 11.30
CA GLY A 372 -44.08 0.75 12.29
C GLY A 372 -42.89 0.96 13.23
N ALA A 373 -41.74 1.33 12.66
CA ALA A 373 -40.56 1.63 13.45
C ALA A 373 -40.75 2.87 14.34
N LEU A 374 -41.33 3.96 13.82
CA LEU A 374 -41.61 5.17 14.60
C LEU A 374 -42.68 4.93 15.68
N ALA A 375 -43.72 4.13 15.39
CA ALA A 375 -44.70 3.72 16.40
C ALA A 375 -44.05 2.94 17.56
N ARG A 376 -43.05 2.10 17.25
CA ARG A 376 -42.27 1.36 18.25
C ARG A 376 -41.42 2.31 19.12
N VAL A 377 -40.80 3.34 18.51
CA VAL A 377 -40.08 4.40 19.25
C VAL A 377 -41.00 5.07 20.27
N VAL A 378 -42.14 5.57 19.81
CA VAL A 378 -43.12 6.26 20.69
C VAL A 378 -43.57 5.33 21.82
N ARG A 379 -43.94 4.09 21.48
CA ARG A 379 -44.36 3.09 22.47
C ARG A 379 -43.28 2.80 23.50
N ASN A 380 -42.04 2.56 23.10
CA ASN A 380 -40.93 2.28 24.02
C ASN A 380 -40.68 3.44 24.99
N LEU A 381 -40.76 4.68 24.52
CA LEU A 381 -40.57 5.86 25.36
C LEU A 381 -41.78 6.06 26.30
N VAL A 382 -43.03 5.87 25.82
CA VAL A 382 -44.22 5.98 26.64
C VAL A 382 -44.23 4.88 27.71
N ASP A 383 -43.95 3.63 27.37
CA ASP A 383 -43.90 2.52 28.32
C ASP A 383 -42.81 2.72 29.37
N ASN A 384 -41.66 3.33 28.96
CA ASN A 384 -40.60 3.71 29.89
C ASN A 384 -41.09 4.81 30.86
N ALA A 385 -41.73 5.87 30.35
CA ALA A 385 -42.30 6.94 31.15
C ALA A 385 -43.34 6.41 32.13
N VAL A 386 -44.27 5.57 31.69
CA VAL A 386 -45.30 4.95 32.56
C VAL A 386 -44.70 4.12 33.70
N ARG A 387 -43.62 3.38 33.40
CA ARG A 387 -42.93 2.53 34.37
C ARG A 387 -42.29 3.34 35.50
N HIS A 388 -41.79 4.52 35.17
CA HIS A 388 -41.01 5.36 36.08
C HIS A 388 -41.82 6.54 36.65
N ALA A 389 -42.94 6.89 36.05
CA ALA A 389 -43.82 7.96 36.54
C ALA A 389 -44.33 7.70 37.97
N ALA A 390 -44.42 8.75 38.76
CA ALA A 390 -45.09 8.72 40.05
C ALA A 390 -46.61 8.84 39.87
N SER A 391 -47.08 9.68 38.96
CA SER A 391 -48.52 9.94 38.74
C SER A 391 -48.87 10.38 37.31
N ALA A 392 -47.95 11.01 36.57
CA ALA A 392 -48.26 11.66 35.30
C ALA A 392 -47.19 11.46 34.21
N VAL A 393 -47.65 11.33 32.96
CA VAL A 393 -46.83 11.33 31.76
C VAL A 393 -47.27 12.47 30.85
N THR A 394 -46.34 13.33 30.45
CA THR A 394 -46.58 14.43 29.51
C THR A 394 -46.01 14.10 28.14
N MET A 395 -46.80 14.27 27.08
CA MET A 395 -46.40 14.11 25.69
C MET A 395 -46.60 15.43 24.95
N ASP A 396 -45.56 15.93 24.34
CA ASP A 396 -45.59 17.16 23.54
C ASP A 396 -45.02 16.88 22.15
N CYS A 397 -45.60 17.48 21.11
CA CYS A 397 -45.10 17.41 19.75
C CYS A 397 -45.30 18.76 19.09
N ARG A 398 -44.23 19.33 18.54
CA ARG A 398 -44.26 20.63 17.85
C ARG A 398 -43.26 20.73 16.74
N PRO A 399 -43.55 21.46 15.67
CA PRO A 399 -42.57 21.78 14.62
C PRO A 399 -41.63 22.89 15.09
N VAL A 400 -40.31 22.64 15.07
CA VAL A 400 -39.30 23.64 15.47
C VAL A 400 -38.16 23.60 14.45
N ALA A 401 -37.89 24.71 13.80
CA ALA A 401 -36.71 24.89 12.87
C ALA A 401 -36.57 23.76 11.84
N GLY A 402 -37.66 23.31 11.22
CA GLY A 402 -37.65 22.27 10.19
C GLY A 402 -37.63 20.84 10.71
N ASN A 403 -37.76 20.66 12.02
CA ASN A 403 -37.84 19.34 12.67
C ASN A 403 -39.12 19.17 13.45
N ALA A 404 -39.59 17.94 13.54
CA ALA A 404 -40.58 17.53 14.53
C ALA A 404 -39.85 17.28 15.85
N VAL A 405 -40.14 18.08 16.86
CA VAL A 405 -39.58 17.90 18.22
C VAL A 405 -40.68 17.26 19.07
N ILE A 406 -40.40 16.05 19.54
CA ILE A 406 -41.29 15.25 20.36
C ILE A 406 -40.68 15.13 21.75
N THR A 407 -41.41 15.45 22.80
CA THR A 407 -40.96 15.22 24.16
C THR A 407 -41.94 14.29 24.91
N ILE A 408 -41.37 13.33 25.63
CA ILE A 408 -42.10 12.44 26.52
C ILE A 408 -41.45 12.56 27.89
N ALA A 409 -42.22 13.05 28.88
CA ALA A 409 -41.74 13.32 30.22
C ALA A 409 -42.53 12.55 31.26
N ASP A 410 -41.87 12.09 32.31
CA ASP A 410 -42.46 11.52 33.51
C ASP A 410 -42.19 12.42 34.73
N ASP A 411 -42.94 12.23 35.81
CA ASP A 411 -42.79 12.88 37.10
C ASP A 411 -42.10 11.97 38.15
N GLY A 412 -41.26 11.06 37.67
CA GLY A 412 -40.56 10.07 38.48
C GLY A 412 -39.24 10.60 39.11
N PRO A 413 -38.31 9.71 39.49
CA PRO A 413 -37.06 10.08 40.16
C PRO A 413 -36.02 10.76 39.24
N GLY A 414 -36.25 10.78 37.91
CA GLY A 414 -35.32 11.33 36.94
C GLY A 414 -34.09 10.42 36.68
N ILE A 415 -33.14 10.93 35.90
CA ILE A 415 -31.93 10.20 35.49
C ILE A 415 -30.69 11.04 35.78
N SER A 416 -29.73 10.46 36.52
CA SER A 416 -28.50 11.17 36.88
C SER A 416 -27.71 11.56 35.62
N VAL A 417 -27.01 12.70 35.64
CA VAL A 417 -26.22 13.20 34.51
C VAL A 417 -25.18 12.16 34.02
N GLN A 418 -24.64 11.38 34.96
CA GLN A 418 -23.63 10.33 34.65
C GLN A 418 -24.23 9.13 33.89
N ASP A 419 -25.50 8.87 34.08
CA ASP A 419 -26.20 7.72 33.50
C ASP A 419 -26.90 8.05 32.16
N ARG A 420 -27.05 9.33 31.81
CA ARG A 420 -27.82 9.77 30.63
C ARG A 420 -27.28 9.22 29.31
N ALA A 421 -25.96 9.06 29.19
CA ALA A 421 -25.37 8.43 28.00
C ALA A 421 -25.52 6.91 28.03
N ARG A 422 -25.45 6.31 29.21
CA ARG A 422 -25.46 4.86 29.40
C ARG A 422 -26.82 4.20 29.22
N ILE A 423 -27.92 4.92 29.46
CA ILE A 423 -29.29 4.35 29.32
C ILE A 423 -29.64 3.92 27.90
N PHE A 424 -28.90 4.41 26.88
CA PHE A 424 -29.07 4.00 25.48
C PHE A 424 -28.20 2.79 25.12
N GLU A 425 -27.30 2.37 26.02
CA GLU A 425 -26.53 1.13 25.82
C GLU A 425 -27.46 -0.10 25.97
N ARG A 426 -27.16 -1.17 25.25
CA ARG A 426 -27.96 -2.41 25.26
C ARG A 426 -27.90 -3.09 26.62
N PHE A 427 -29.03 -3.59 27.11
CA PHE A 427 -29.18 -4.31 28.38
C PHE A 427 -28.86 -3.48 29.65
N VAL A 428 -28.67 -2.16 29.53
CA VAL A 428 -28.40 -1.30 30.68
C VAL A 428 -29.67 -1.06 31.46
N ARG A 429 -29.59 -1.25 32.79
CA ARG A 429 -30.66 -0.97 33.78
C ARG A 429 -30.00 -0.26 34.96
N LEU A 430 -30.57 0.89 35.36
CA LEU A 430 -30.00 1.72 36.43
C LEU A 430 -30.30 1.15 37.84
N ASP A 431 -31.33 0.36 38.00
CA ASP A 431 -31.72 -0.19 39.31
C ASP A 431 -31.91 -1.72 39.26
N PRO A 432 -30.92 -2.52 39.67
CA PRO A 432 -30.99 -3.99 39.65
C PRO A 432 -31.88 -4.59 40.74
N THR A 433 -32.29 -3.80 41.72
CA THR A 433 -32.96 -4.28 42.95
C THR A 433 -34.51 -4.21 42.90
N ARG A 434 -35.09 -3.40 42.02
CA ARG A 434 -36.54 -3.38 41.81
C ARG A 434 -37.00 -4.58 40.99
N THR A 435 -37.48 -5.58 41.69
CA THR A 435 -38.26 -6.75 41.27
C THR A 435 -38.22 -7.13 39.79
N ARG A 436 -37.76 -8.35 39.53
CA ARG A 436 -37.81 -9.02 38.21
C ARG A 436 -39.19 -9.04 37.56
N SER A 437 -40.24 -8.68 38.28
CA SER A 437 -41.63 -8.63 37.84
C SER A 437 -42.03 -7.35 37.05
N SER A 438 -41.24 -6.30 37.08
CA SER A 438 -41.53 -5.07 36.30
C SER A 438 -40.85 -4.97 34.92
N GLY A 439 -40.43 -6.04 34.39
CA GLY A 439 -40.40 -6.49 33.00
C GLY A 439 -39.77 -5.60 31.90
N GLY A 440 -38.58 -4.95 32.08
CA GLY A 440 -37.89 -4.32 30.95
C GLY A 440 -36.66 -5.11 30.53
N SER A 441 -36.46 -5.39 29.24
CA SER A 441 -35.30 -6.08 28.67
C SER A 441 -34.02 -5.26 28.68
N GLY A 442 -34.09 -3.94 28.93
CA GLY A 442 -32.96 -3.04 28.74
C GLY A 442 -32.59 -2.78 27.27
N LEU A 443 -33.42 -3.25 26.33
CA LEU A 443 -33.22 -3.03 24.88
C LEU A 443 -34.07 -1.87 24.33
N GLY A 444 -35.17 -1.47 25.00
CA GLY A 444 -36.11 -0.49 24.47
C GLY A 444 -35.50 0.85 24.10
N LEU A 445 -34.64 1.43 24.95
CA LEU A 445 -33.99 2.72 24.69
C LEU A 445 -32.86 2.61 23.64
N SER A 446 -32.15 1.50 23.59
CA SER A 446 -31.16 1.28 22.51
C SER A 446 -31.81 1.11 21.14
N ILE A 447 -33.03 0.51 21.10
CA ILE A 447 -33.85 0.44 19.89
C ILE A 447 -34.33 1.82 19.48
N VAL A 448 -34.78 2.63 20.44
CA VAL A 448 -35.16 4.03 20.18
C VAL A 448 -34.02 4.79 19.53
N GLU A 449 -32.84 4.78 20.12
CA GLU A 449 -31.67 5.47 19.56
C GLU A 449 -31.37 4.99 18.14
N GLN A 450 -31.42 3.69 17.91
CA GLN A 450 -31.08 3.09 16.60
C GLN A 450 -32.11 3.45 15.52
N ILE A 451 -33.40 3.35 15.81
CA ILE A 451 -34.48 3.72 14.87
C ILE A 451 -34.41 5.22 14.57
N VAL A 452 -34.31 6.07 15.61
CA VAL A 452 -34.23 7.52 15.43
C VAL A 452 -33.03 7.94 14.58
N ARG A 453 -31.86 7.34 14.82
CA ARG A 453 -30.64 7.56 13.99
C ARG A 453 -30.84 7.12 12.55
N SER A 454 -31.53 6.01 12.30
CA SER A 454 -31.84 5.53 10.93
C SER A 454 -32.85 6.42 10.19
N HIS A 455 -33.54 7.31 10.91
CA HIS A 455 -34.43 8.33 10.37
C HIS A 455 -33.80 9.73 10.34
N ASP A 456 -32.46 9.81 10.39
CA ASP A 456 -31.69 11.05 10.39
C ASP A 456 -32.03 11.98 11.57
N GLY A 457 -32.56 11.40 12.66
CA GLY A 457 -32.98 12.09 13.87
C GLY A 457 -31.96 11.97 15.02
N THR A 458 -32.32 12.60 16.14
CA THR A 458 -31.56 12.52 17.40
C THR A 458 -32.48 12.26 18.56
N VAL A 459 -32.02 11.56 19.61
CA VAL A 459 -32.68 11.38 20.89
C VAL A 459 -31.80 11.85 22.03
N ALA A 460 -32.36 12.56 22.99
CA ALA A 460 -31.65 13.02 24.18
C ALA A 460 -32.54 12.84 25.41
N VAL A 461 -31.91 12.82 26.60
CA VAL A 461 -32.63 12.79 27.88
C VAL A 461 -32.18 13.95 28.77
N GLY A 462 -33.11 14.55 29.48
CA GLY A 462 -32.90 15.66 30.40
C GLY A 462 -33.78 15.56 31.63
N ASP A 463 -33.78 16.62 32.46
CA ASP A 463 -34.66 16.75 33.60
C ASP A 463 -35.98 17.36 33.17
N ALA A 464 -37.12 16.78 33.59
CA ALA A 464 -38.42 17.35 33.36
C ALA A 464 -38.67 18.56 34.30
N ALA A 465 -39.46 19.55 33.86
CA ALA A 465 -39.72 20.78 34.61
C ALA A 465 -40.34 20.52 36.00
N ASN A 466 -41.13 19.46 36.15
CA ASN A 466 -41.82 19.09 37.39
C ASN A 466 -41.10 17.96 38.15
N GLY A 467 -39.82 17.72 37.90
CA GLY A 467 -39.10 16.52 38.33
C GLY A 467 -39.26 15.39 37.32
N GLY A 468 -38.50 14.28 37.51
CA GLY A 468 -38.52 13.16 36.57
C GLY A 468 -37.62 13.32 35.36
N ALA A 469 -37.77 12.45 34.38
CA ALA A 469 -37.01 12.46 33.15
C ALA A 469 -37.84 12.98 31.95
N VAL A 470 -37.17 13.68 31.03
CA VAL A 470 -37.74 14.07 29.74
C VAL A 470 -36.88 13.50 28.59
N PHE A 471 -37.48 12.70 27.74
CA PHE A 471 -36.90 12.23 26.50
C PHE A 471 -37.29 13.17 25.36
N THR A 472 -36.33 13.70 24.63
CA THR A 472 -36.54 14.60 23.50
C THR A 472 -36.10 13.91 22.22
N LEU A 473 -37.03 13.68 21.31
CA LEU A 473 -36.77 13.22 19.94
C LEU A 473 -36.78 14.40 18.99
N THR A 474 -35.87 14.41 18.04
CA THR A 474 -35.86 15.37 16.94
C THR A 474 -35.78 14.59 15.62
N LEU A 475 -36.79 14.74 14.77
CA LEU A 475 -36.91 14.10 13.47
C LEU A 475 -37.05 15.18 12.38
N PRO A 476 -36.41 15.04 11.19
CA PRO A 476 -36.64 15.98 10.08
C PRO A 476 -38.12 15.98 9.67
N LEU A 477 -38.72 17.17 9.50
CA LEU A 477 -40.06 17.27 8.92
C LEU A 477 -40.05 16.86 7.46
N ALA A 478 -41.09 16.21 7.00
CA ALA A 478 -41.32 16.03 5.58
C ALA A 478 -41.38 17.42 4.92
N GLN A 479 -40.49 17.67 3.95
CA GLN A 479 -40.57 18.91 3.19
C GLN A 479 -41.93 18.95 2.50
N GLN A 480 -42.75 19.95 2.85
CA GLN A 480 -43.94 20.23 2.05
C GLN A 480 -43.44 20.52 0.62
N TYR A 481 -43.71 19.60 -0.29
CA TYR A 481 -43.66 19.90 -1.70
C TYR A 481 -44.72 20.99 -1.90
N SER A 482 -44.28 22.26 -1.93
CA SER A 482 -45.15 23.32 -2.40
C SER A 482 -45.36 23.01 -3.89
N ALA A 483 -46.52 22.44 -4.20
CA ALA A 483 -46.99 22.36 -5.55
C ALA A 483 -47.07 23.79 -6.05
N GLY A 484 -45.96 24.25 -6.66
CA GLY A 484 -45.92 25.49 -7.38
C GLY A 484 -46.86 25.36 -8.56
N THR A 485 -48.00 26.00 -8.43
CA THR A 485 -48.94 26.33 -9.47
C THR A 485 -48.26 27.26 -10.46
N ASP A 486 -47.38 26.72 -11.29
CA ASP A 486 -46.99 27.34 -12.58
C ASP A 486 -48.01 26.92 -13.64
N PHE A 487 -49.24 27.44 -13.47
CA PHE A 487 -50.16 27.58 -14.57
C PHE A 487 -49.66 28.73 -15.46
N GLN A 488 -48.67 28.48 -16.27
CA GLN A 488 -48.32 29.37 -17.38
C GLN A 488 -49.44 29.28 -18.42
N ALA A 489 -50.31 30.31 -18.38
CA ALA A 489 -51.23 30.61 -19.45
C ALA A 489 -50.48 30.76 -20.77
N GLY A 490 -50.47 29.71 -21.60
CA GLY A 490 -50.05 29.74 -22.97
C GLY A 490 -50.88 30.76 -23.75
N SER A 491 -50.29 31.92 -24.04
CA SER A 491 -50.86 32.90 -24.98
C SER A 491 -50.95 32.29 -26.37
N LEU A 492 -52.15 32.01 -26.82
CA LEU A 492 -52.53 31.93 -28.21
C LEU A 492 -52.06 33.22 -28.92
N ARG A 493 -51.12 33.13 -29.83
CA ARG A 493 -50.98 34.05 -30.96
C ARG A 493 -50.93 33.27 -32.26
N SER A 494 -51.99 33.45 -32.99
CA SER A 494 -52.16 33.21 -34.42
C SER A 494 -51.05 33.86 -35.25
N ARG A 495 -50.42 33.13 -36.14
CA ARG A 495 -50.42 33.35 -37.61
C ARG A 495 -49.62 32.22 -38.27
#